data_e070878cf547d891b6d334f5f5cd3dc1
#
_entry.id   e070878cf547d891b6d334f5f5cd3dc1
#
_cell.length_a   1.000
_cell.length_b   1.000
_cell.length_c   1.000
_cell.angle_alpha   90.00
_cell.angle_beta   90.00
_cell.angle_gamma   90.00
#
_symmetry.space_group_name_H-M   'P 1'
#
loop_
_entity.id
_entity.type
_entity.pdbx_description
1 polymer ?
#
loop_
_entity_poly.entity_id
_entity_poly.type
_entity_poly.pdbx_seq_one_letter_code
_entity_poly.pdbx_strand_id
1 'polypeptide(L)'
;MSLLNLLEEFVMFEKIRKMKNKKGFTLVELIVVLVILVILAAMLVPALTGYIDKANRQKVVATTRQVVMAAQTEISEAYGKATLTGKTITIQDGKAANDGTADTDVKGADIVTLAEVGKYGTTYSLNNGISEITIVYGSNGHVTSVVVKQGKTCTYTEGATDGTDGAYNVA
;
A
#
# COMPACT_ATOMS: atom_id res chain seq x y z
N MET A 1 -5.19 -62.41 -25.73
CA MET A 1 -5.24 -60.98 -26.09
C MET A 1 -6.45 -60.83 -27.00
N SER A 2 -7.41 -60.05 -26.56
CA SER A 2 -8.69 -59.82 -27.24
C SER A 2 -8.49 -58.89 -28.43
N LEU A 3 -9.14 -59.22 -29.58
CA LEU A 3 -9.15 -58.36 -30.77
C LEU A 3 -9.55 -56.90 -30.47
N LEU A 4 -10.31 -56.71 -29.39
CA LEU A 4 -10.73 -55.36 -28.92
C LEU A 4 -9.55 -54.50 -28.47
N ASN A 5 -8.58 -55.07 -27.76
CA ASN A 5 -7.40 -54.30 -27.28
C ASN A 5 -6.49 -53.87 -28.44
N LEU A 6 -6.40 -54.68 -29.49
CA LEU A 6 -5.65 -54.32 -30.70
C LEU A 6 -6.31 -53.20 -31.50
N LEU A 7 -7.64 -53.16 -31.52
CA LEU A 7 -8.39 -52.04 -32.14
C LEU A 7 -8.26 -50.74 -31.38
N GLU A 8 -8.28 -50.78 -30.05
CA GLU A 8 -8.09 -49.59 -29.24
C GLU A 8 -6.68 -48.98 -29.35
N GLU A 9 -5.65 -49.84 -29.38
CA GLU A 9 -4.27 -49.39 -29.63
C GLU A 9 -4.13 -48.77 -31.02
N PHE A 10 -4.74 -49.36 -32.05
CA PHE A 10 -4.67 -48.83 -33.42
C PHE A 10 -5.36 -47.48 -33.56
N VAL A 11 -6.51 -47.27 -32.92
CA VAL A 11 -7.25 -46.00 -32.88
C VAL A 11 -6.46 -44.96 -32.12
N MET A 12 -5.77 -45.33 -31.04
CA MET A 12 -4.93 -44.43 -30.28
C MET A 12 -3.70 -43.97 -31.07
N PHE A 13 -3.06 -44.90 -31.82
CA PHE A 13 -1.94 -44.55 -32.72
C PHE A 13 -2.37 -43.63 -33.87
N GLU A 14 -3.57 -43.81 -34.45
CA GLU A 14 -4.09 -42.88 -35.45
C GLU A 14 -4.37 -41.50 -34.90
N LYS A 15 -4.87 -41.41 -33.66
CA LYS A 15 -5.13 -40.15 -32.96
C LYS A 15 -3.85 -39.38 -32.67
N ILE A 16 -2.80 -40.08 -32.24
CA ILE A 16 -1.47 -39.50 -31.99
C ILE A 16 -0.82 -39.02 -33.31
N ARG A 17 -1.00 -39.77 -34.39
CA ARG A 17 -0.48 -39.44 -35.71
C ARG A 17 -1.18 -38.22 -36.33
N LYS A 18 -2.49 -38.03 -36.09
CA LYS A 18 -3.25 -36.82 -36.48
C LYS A 18 -2.85 -35.59 -35.68
N MET A 19 -2.40 -35.75 -34.43
CA MET A 19 -1.87 -34.64 -33.64
C MET A 19 -0.48 -34.16 -34.08
N LYS A 20 0.30 -35.02 -34.76
CA LYS A 20 1.63 -34.71 -35.28
C LYS A 20 1.62 -33.82 -36.53
N ASN A 21 0.46 -33.62 -37.17
CA ASN A 21 0.27 -32.76 -38.33
C ASN A 21 -0.16 -31.30 -37.97
N LYS A 22 -0.08 -30.89 -36.70
CA LYS A 22 -0.12 -29.47 -36.34
C LYS A 22 1.20 -28.89 -36.80
N LYS A 23 1.17 -28.01 -37.80
CA LYS A 23 2.32 -27.22 -38.23
C LYS A 23 2.90 -26.55 -36.97
N GLY A 24 4.04 -27.06 -36.50
CA GLY A 24 4.77 -26.46 -35.40
C GLY A 24 5.24 -25.08 -35.82
N PHE A 25 5.26 -24.15 -34.88
CA PHE A 25 5.86 -22.85 -35.12
C PHE A 25 7.31 -23.00 -35.56
N THR A 26 7.70 -22.25 -36.57
CA THR A 26 9.10 -22.20 -36.97
C THR A 26 9.91 -21.41 -35.94
N LEU A 27 11.19 -21.74 -35.81
CA LEU A 27 12.10 -21.01 -34.89
C LEU A 27 12.15 -19.52 -35.24
N VAL A 28 12.06 -19.20 -36.54
CA VAL A 28 12.06 -17.82 -37.04
C VAL A 28 10.80 -17.06 -36.59
N GLU A 29 9.61 -17.68 -36.66
CA GLU A 29 8.37 -17.06 -36.17
C GLU A 29 8.43 -16.73 -34.67
N LEU A 30 9.00 -17.64 -33.85
CA LEU A 30 9.19 -17.36 -32.42
C LEU A 30 10.17 -16.21 -32.17
N ILE A 31 11.29 -16.15 -32.90
CA ILE A 31 12.27 -15.06 -32.75
C ILE A 31 11.63 -13.72 -33.14
N VAL A 32 10.91 -13.65 -34.25
CA VAL A 32 10.27 -12.39 -34.70
C VAL A 32 9.25 -11.91 -33.68
N VAL A 33 8.40 -12.79 -33.14
CA VAL A 33 7.44 -12.42 -32.10
C VAL A 33 8.14 -11.94 -30.84
N LEU A 34 9.21 -12.61 -30.40
CA LEU A 34 10.02 -12.20 -29.26
C LEU A 34 10.60 -10.80 -29.44
N VAL A 35 11.18 -10.50 -30.60
CA VAL A 35 11.75 -9.17 -30.91
C VAL A 35 10.67 -8.09 -30.84
N ILE A 36 9.50 -8.33 -31.44
CA ILE A 36 8.39 -7.38 -31.40
C ILE A 36 7.93 -7.15 -29.96
N LEU A 37 7.80 -8.21 -29.15
CA LEU A 37 7.42 -8.10 -27.72
C LEU A 37 8.44 -7.29 -26.91
N VAL A 38 9.74 -7.49 -27.16
CA VAL A 38 10.81 -6.75 -26.49
C VAL A 38 10.75 -5.25 -26.83
N ILE A 39 10.52 -4.90 -28.10
CA ILE A 39 10.39 -3.51 -28.53
C ILE A 39 9.18 -2.85 -27.85
N LEU A 40 8.02 -3.53 -27.85
CA LEU A 40 6.82 -3.01 -27.20
C LEU A 40 7.01 -2.87 -25.69
N ALA A 41 7.63 -3.86 -25.04
CA ALA A 41 7.92 -3.81 -23.59
C ALA A 41 8.87 -2.65 -23.25
N ALA A 42 9.88 -2.40 -24.06
CA ALA A 42 10.84 -1.32 -23.85
C ALA A 42 10.17 0.08 -23.85
N MET A 43 9.06 0.24 -24.59
CA MET A 43 8.30 1.50 -24.60
C MET A 43 7.30 1.59 -23.44
N LEU A 44 6.73 0.45 -22.99
CA LEU A 44 5.71 0.42 -21.94
C LEU A 44 6.29 0.56 -20.54
N VAL A 45 7.46 -0.02 -20.26
CA VAL A 45 8.05 -0.05 -18.91
C VAL A 45 8.31 1.36 -18.35
N PRO A 46 8.95 2.31 -19.08
CA PRO A 46 9.15 3.67 -18.55
C PRO A 46 7.86 4.42 -18.24
N ALA A 47 6.83 4.25 -19.06
CA ALA A 47 5.52 4.89 -18.82
C ALA A 47 4.84 4.33 -17.56
N LEU A 48 4.89 3.01 -17.37
CA LEU A 48 4.25 2.32 -16.25
C LEU A 48 4.87 2.70 -14.90
N THR A 49 6.21 2.83 -14.83
CA THR A 49 6.90 3.21 -13.59
C THR A 49 6.47 4.59 -13.10
N GLY A 50 6.26 5.56 -13.99
CA GLY A 50 5.78 6.89 -13.63
C GLY A 50 4.36 6.88 -13.05
N TYR A 51 3.47 6.06 -13.59
CA TYR A 51 2.10 5.90 -13.06
C TYR A 51 2.10 5.23 -11.68
N ILE A 52 2.94 4.22 -11.47
CA ILE A 52 3.07 3.54 -10.16
C ILE A 52 3.58 4.52 -9.10
N ASP A 53 4.59 5.33 -9.42
CA ASP A 53 5.12 6.33 -8.49
C ASP A 53 4.05 7.36 -8.11
N LYS A 54 3.31 7.88 -9.08
CA LYS A 54 2.20 8.80 -8.84
C LYS A 54 1.10 8.17 -7.98
N ALA A 55 0.74 6.91 -8.25
CA ALA A 55 -0.25 6.18 -7.45
C ALA A 55 0.20 5.99 -5.99
N ASN A 56 1.47 5.66 -5.77
CA ASN A 56 2.05 5.52 -4.44
C ASN A 56 2.07 6.86 -3.67
N ARG A 57 2.38 7.98 -4.35
CA ARG A 57 2.28 9.32 -3.75
C ARG A 57 0.85 9.65 -3.33
N GLN A 58 -0.12 9.44 -4.21
CA GLN A 58 -1.53 9.69 -3.91
C GLN A 58 -2.03 8.81 -2.76
N LYS A 59 -1.62 7.55 -2.72
CA LYS A 59 -1.97 6.61 -1.67
C LYS A 59 -1.48 7.10 -0.30
N VAL A 60 -0.20 7.45 -0.15
CA VAL A 60 0.33 7.91 1.13
C VAL A 60 -0.28 9.24 1.56
N VAL A 61 -0.57 10.16 0.64
CA VAL A 61 -1.27 11.42 0.94
C VAL A 61 -2.70 11.15 1.44
N ALA A 62 -3.44 10.26 0.78
CA ALA A 62 -4.80 9.89 1.22
C ALA A 62 -4.79 9.28 2.62
N THR A 63 -3.87 8.34 2.89
CA THR A 63 -3.68 7.75 4.22
C THR A 63 -3.33 8.80 5.26
N THR A 64 -2.42 9.73 4.94
CA THR A 64 -2.04 10.82 5.87
C THR A 64 -3.22 11.71 6.18
N ARG A 65 -4.08 12.04 5.20
CA ARG A 65 -5.32 12.80 5.43
C ARG A 65 -6.28 12.10 6.39
N GLN A 66 -6.46 10.79 6.24
CA GLN A 66 -7.29 9.99 7.16
C GLN A 66 -6.73 10.07 8.59
N VAL A 67 -5.42 9.91 8.75
CA VAL A 67 -4.76 9.99 10.06
C VAL A 67 -4.88 11.40 10.66
N VAL A 68 -4.70 12.47 9.86
CA VAL A 68 -4.86 13.86 10.33
C VAL A 68 -6.27 14.11 10.86
N MET A 69 -7.29 13.69 10.11
CA MET A 69 -8.69 13.85 10.53
C MET A 69 -9.01 13.06 11.79
N ALA A 70 -8.59 11.81 11.86
CA ALA A 70 -8.80 10.97 13.05
C ALA A 70 -8.07 11.53 14.27
N ALA A 71 -6.80 11.92 14.12
CA ALA A 71 -6.01 12.53 15.18
C ALA A 71 -6.64 13.85 15.67
N GLN A 72 -7.08 14.72 14.76
CA GLN A 72 -7.73 15.98 15.14
C GLN A 72 -9.03 15.73 15.89
N THR A 73 -9.81 14.71 15.52
CA THR A 73 -11.04 14.35 16.22
C THR A 73 -10.77 13.91 17.66
N GLU A 74 -9.86 12.95 17.85
CA GLU A 74 -9.48 12.43 19.16
C GLU A 74 -8.86 13.52 20.06
N ILE A 75 -7.97 14.33 19.50
CA ILE A 75 -7.31 15.42 20.23
C ILE A 75 -8.32 16.52 20.60
N SER A 76 -9.26 16.84 19.71
CA SER A 76 -10.32 17.84 20.02
C SER A 76 -11.26 17.34 21.11
N GLU A 77 -11.59 16.05 21.12
CA GLU A 77 -12.40 15.44 22.17
C GLU A 77 -11.67 15.45 23.52
N ALA A 78 -10.39 15.10 23.54
CA ALA A 78 -9.55 15.17 24.74
C ALA A 78 -9.39 16.62 25.26
N TYR A 79 -9.21 17.57 24.35
CA TYR A 79 -9.14 19.01 24.69
C TYR A 79 -10.42 19.53 25.35
N GLY A 80 -11.58 19.02 24.93
CA GLY A 80 -12.87 19.36 25.57
C GLY A 80 -13.04 18.80 26.98
N LYS A 81 -12.28 17.77 27.34
CA LYS A 81 -12.36 17.08 28.65
C LYS A 81 -11.30 17.55 29.64
N ALA A 82 -10.11 17.89 29.16
CA ALA A 82 -8.95 18.23 30.00
C ALA A 82 -8.01 19.22 29.30
N THR A 83 -7.11 19.81 30.08
CA THR A 83 -6.04 20.67 29.54
C THR A 83 -4.96 19.78 28.94
N LEU A 84 -4.70 19.93 27.65
CA LEU A 84 -3.61 19.24 26.97
C LEU A 84 -2.27 19.95 27.19
N THR A 85 -1.19 19.18 27.19
CA THR A 85 0.17 19.72 27.34
C THR A 85 0.91 19.83 26.00
N GLY A 86 0.33 19.24 24.94
CA GLY A 86 0.94 19.17 23.61
C GLY A 86 2.07 18.14 23.57
N LYS A 87 1.95 17.12 22.72
CA LYS A 87 2.91 16.01 22.72
C LYS A 87 3.05 15.34 21.37
N THR A 88 3.90 14.32 21.33
CA THR A 88 4.13 13.47 20.16
C THR A 88 3.69 12.05 20.46
N ILE A 89 2.86 11.50 19.60
CA ILE A 89 2.47 10.09 19.59
C ILE A 89 3.19 9.41 18.45
N THR A 90 3.88 8.30 18.74
CA THR A 90 4.54 7.48 17.73
C THR A 90 3.94 6.08 17.73
N ILE A 91 3.40 5.68 16.59
CA ILE A 91 2.75 4.40 16.35
C ILE A 91 3.61 3.63 15.35
N GLN A 92 4.11 2.46 15.75
CA GLN A 92 4.95 1.62 14.91
C GLN A 92 4.32 0.24 14.74
N ASP A 93 4.33 -0.26 13.52
CA ASP A 93 3.85 -1.61 13.22
C ASP A 93 4.60 -2.68 14.05
N GLY A 94 3.86 -3.64 14.58
CA GLY A 94 4.41 -4.70 15.44
C GLY A 94 4.91 -4.26 16.83
N LYS A 95 4.75 -2.98 17.22
CA LYS A 95 5.16 -2.47 18.54
C LYS A 95 3.97 -2.29 19.47
N ALA A 96 4.23 -2.38 20.77
CA ALA A 96 3.25 -1.99 21.80
C ALA A 96 3.00 -0.48 21.73
N ALA A 97 1.85 -0.04 22.23
CA ALA A 97 1.56 1.38 22.34
C ALA A 97 2.63 2.04 23.21
N ASN A 98 3.24 3.08 22.65
CA ASN A 98 4.18 3.93 23.36
C ASN A 98 3.59 5.35 23.42
N ASP A 99 2.38 5.43 23.96
CA ASP A 99 1.69 6.70 24.20
C ASP A 99 2.25 7.40 25.47
N GLY A 100 3.39 6.94 25.95
CA GLY A 100 3.97 7.28 27.25
C GLY A 100 4.34 8.75 27.47
N THR A 101 4.14 9.57 26.45
CA THR A 101 4.24 11.03 26.54
C THR A 101 2.95 11.71 26.10
N ALA A 102 1.94 10.97 25.63
CA ALA A 102 0.64 11.53 25.30
C ALA A 102 -0.14 11.93 26.57
N ASP A 103 -1.03 12.86 26.44
CA ASP A 103 -2.02 13.14 27.47
C ASP A 103 -2.91 11.90 27.65
N THR A 104 -3.33 11.60 28.87
CA THR A 104 -4.00 10.33 29.23
C THR A 104 -5.26 10.03 28.42
N ASP A 105 -5.86 11.05 27.86
CA ASP A 105 -7.10 10.97 27.08
C ASP A 105 -6.87 10.83 25.56
N VAL A 106 -5.64 11.00 25.08
CA VAL A 106 -5.29 10.84 23.64
C VAL A 106 -4.53 9.55 23.43
N LYS A 107 -5.16 8.59 22.77
CA LYS A 107 -4.57 7.25 22.54
C LYS A 107 -4.32 7.00 21.05
N GLY A 108 -3.11 6.58 20.73
CA GLY A 108 -2.77 6.18 19.37
C GLY A 108 -3.63 5.02 18.84
N ALA A 109 -4.09 4.15 19.72
CA ALA A 109 -4.97 3.04 19.38
C ALA A 109 -6.33 3.50 18.82
N ASP A 110 -6.92 4.54 19.43
CA ASP A 110 -8.21 5.10 19.00
C ASP A 110 -8.05 5.81 17.66
N ILE A 111 -6.95 6.56 17.48
CA ILE A 111 -6.60 7.21 16.21
C ILE A 111 -6.44 6.20 15.07
N VAL A 112 -5.72 5.10 15.29
CA VAL A 112 -5.50 4.05 14.28
C VAL A 112 -6.81 3.39 13.86
N THR A 113 -7.71 3.16 14.83
CA THR A 113 -9.02 2.55 14.59
C THR A 113 -9.94 3.52 13.84
N LEU A 114 -10.00 4.78 14.26
CA LEU A 114 -10.84 5.81 13.63
C LEU A 114 -10.36 6.15 12.21
N ALA A 115 -9.04 6.16 11.98
CA ALA A 115 -8.45 6.36 10.66
C ALA A 115 -8.57 5.13 9.75
N GLU A 116 -9.02 3.98 10.25
CA GLU A 116 -9.10 2.70 9.54
C GLU A 116 -7.74 2.22 8.97
N VAL A 117 -6.63 2.68 9.56
CA VAL A 117 -5.28 2.37 9.08
C VAL A 117 -4.65 1.16 9.77
N GLY A 118 -5.36 0.54 10.70
CA GLY A 118 -4.89 -0.65 11.40
C GLY A 118 -5.77 -1.04 12.58
N LYS A 119 -5.20 -1.86 13.45
CA LYS A 119 -5.81 -2.31 14.71
C LYS A 119 -4.79 -2.27 15.83
N TYR A 120 -5.25 -2.13 17.05
CA TYR A 120 -4.46 -2.29 18.25
C TYR A 120 -4.99 -3.45 19.10
N GLY A 121 -4.10 -4.34 19.49
CA GLY A 121 -4.33 -5.40 20.49
C GLY A 121 -3.33 -5.26 21.63
N THR A 122 -2.34 -6.14 21.68
CA THR A 122 -1.13 -5.97 22.50
C THR A 122 -0.06 -5.15 21.79
N THR A 123 -0.11 -5.16 20.46
CA THR A 123 0.75 -4.38 19.56
C THR A 123 -0.11 -3.77 18.44
N TYR A 124 0.42 -2.74 17.77
CA TYR A 124 -0.18 -2.21 16.56
C TYR A 124 -0.02 -3.19 15.40
N SER A 125 -1.05 -3.35 14.60
CA SER A 125 -1.04 -4.02 13.31
C SER A 125 -1.54 -3.04 12.27
N LEU A 126 -0.63 -2.40 11.54
CA LEU A 126 -0.94 -1.37 10.57
C LEU A 126 -1.23 -1.99 9.20
N ASN A 127 -2.19 -1.41 8.48
CA ASN A 127 -2.63 -1.91 7.19
C ASN A 127 -1.79 -1.32 6.03
N ASN A 128 -1.92 -1.93 4.85
CA ASN A 128 -1.45 -1.38 3.59
C ASN A 128 0.05 -1.06 3.50
N GLY A 129 0.89 -1.66 4.35
CA GLY A 129 2.34 -1.44 4.36
C GLY A 129 2.76 -0.13 5.05
N ILE A 130 1.94 0.38 5.95
CA ILE A 130 2.34 1.47 6.85
C ILE A 130 3.28 0.88 7.90
N SER A 131 4.46 1.48 8.04
CA SER A 131 5.45 1.06 9.04
C SER A 131 5.44 1.93 10.29
N GLU A 132 5.12 3.21 10.14
CA GLU A 132 5.15 4.18 11.24
C GLU A 132 4.22 5.35 10.97
N ILE A 133 3.60 5.85 12.04
CA ILE A 133 2.82 7.08 12.06
C ILE A 133 3.34 7.91 13.25
N THR A 134 3.70 9.15 13.01
CA THR A 134 4.07 10.10 14.07
C THR A 134 3.12 11.29 14.01
N ILE A 135 2.52 11.62 15.15
CA ILE A 135 1.54 12.71 15.29
C ILE A 135 2.06 13.69 16.33
N VAL A 136 2.12 14.94 15.98
CA VAL A 136 2.49 16.04 16.90
C VAL A 136 1.29 16.97 17.04
N TYR A 137 0.93 17.29 18.26
CA TYR A 137 -0.16 18.21 18.58
C TYR A 137 0.24 19.21 19.67
N GLY A 138 -0.40 20.36 19.65
CA GLY A 138 -0.17 21.44 20.60
C GLY A 138 -1.13 21.39 21.79
N SER A 139 -0.83 22.19 22.81
CA SER A 139 -1.71 22.41 23.99
C SER A 139 -3.02 23.09 23.63
N ASN A 140 -3.12 23.65 22.43
CA ASN A 140 -4.33 24.28 21.88
C ASN A 140 -5.34 23.28 21.29
N GLY A 141 -5.06 21.98 21.36
CA GLY A 141 -5.91 20.93 20.80
C GLY A 141 -5.82 20.78 19.27
N HIS A 142 -4.79 21.34 18.64
CA HIS A 142 -4.57 21.23 17.20
C HIS A 142 -3.45 20.26 16.86
N VAL A 143 -3.64 19.49 15.80
CA VAL A 143 -2.60 18.68 15.18
C VAL A 143 -1.68 19.61 14.38
N THR A 144 -0.42 19.69 14.77
CA THR A 144 0.58 20.56 14.12
C THR A 144 1.33 19.84 13.01
N SER A 145 1.59 18.53 13.16
CA SER A 145 2.27 17.73 12.16
C SER A 145 1.86 16.26 12.23
N VAL A 146 1.77 15.61 11.08
CA VAL A 146 1.61 14.14 10.95
C VAL A 146 2.58 13.62 9.93
N VAL A 147 3.34 12.59 10.29
CA VAL A 147 4.23 11.86 9.37
C VAL A 147 3.74 10.43 9.23
N VAL A 148 3.52 9.99 8.00
CA VAL A 148 3.16 8.59 7.68
C VAL A 148 4.22 8.00 6.76
N LYS A 149 4.77 6.84 7.16
CA LYS A 149 5.71 6.05 6.36
C LYS A 149 4.99 4.83 5.77
N GLN A 150 4.77 4.86 4.45
CA GLN A 150 4.04 3.82 3.70
C GLN A 150 4.72 3.59 2.34
N GLY A 151 5.91 2.96 2.35
CA GLY A 151 6.78 2.88 1.18
C GLY A 151 7.43 4.22 0.83
N LYS A 152 6.61 5.27 0.75
CA LYS A 152 7.04 6.69 0.74
C LYS A 152 6.71 7.33 2.09
N THR A 153 7.35 8.47 2.36
CA THR A 153 7.06 9.26 3.55
C THR A 153 6.21 10.47 3.16
N CYS A 154 5.07 10.64 3.80
CA CYS A 154 4.26 11.85 3.67
C CYS A 154 4.27 12.61 5.00
N THR A 155 4.58 13.89 4.94
CA THR A 155 4.52 14.81 6.08
C THR A 155 3.44 15.85 5.84
N TYR A 156 2.47 15.88 6.73
CA TYR A 156 1.52 16.99 6.87
C TYR A 156 2.09 18.00 7.87
N THR A 157 1.96 19.29 7.54
CA THR A 157 2.28 20.39 8.46
C THR A 157 1.15 21.41 8.42
N GLU A 158 0.62 21.77 9.59
CA GLU A 158 -0.45 22.74 9.72
C GLU A 158 -0.01 24.10 9.17
N GLY A 159 -0.86 24.70 8.31
CA GLY A 159 -0.60 26.02 7.73
C GLY A 159 0.45 26.05 6.60
N ALA A 160 1.09 24.93 6.27
CA ALA A 160 2.01 24.89 5.14
C ALA A 160 1.25 24.91 3.80
N THR A 161 1.81 25.63 2.83
CA THR A 161 1.25 25.78 1.48
C THR A 161 2.24 25.39 0.38
N ASP A 162 3.47 25.09 0.77
CA ASP A 162 4.64 24.84 -0.09
C ASP A 162 4.93 23.36 -0.31
N GLY A 163 4.09 22.46 0.21
CA GLY A 163 4.21 21.03 -0.01
C GLY A 163 3.84 20.62 -1.44
N THR A 164 4.22 19.40 -1.83
CA THR A 164 3.89 18.79 -3.15
C THR A 164 2.39 18.72 -3.40
N ASP A 165 1.59 18.74 -2.35
CA ASP A 165 0.12 18.67 -2.39
C ASP A 165 -0.46 19.59 -1.29
N GLY A 166 -0.10 20.88 -1.34
CA GLY A 166 -0.47 21.88 -0.33
C GLY A 166 0.25 21.65 0.99
N ALA A 167 -0.50 21.36 2.05
CA ALA A 167 0.05 21.06 3.38
C ALA A 167 0.74 19.67 3.48
N TYR A 168 0.76 18.89 2.39
CA TYR A 168 1.31 17.53 2.35
C TYR A 168 2.57 17.50 1.49
N ASN A 169 3.68 17.05 2.06
CA ASN A 169 4.93 16.85 1.34
C ASN A 169 5.27 15.35 1.29
N VAL A 170 5.58 14.83 0.09
CA VAL A 170 5.92 13.41 -0.15
C VAL A 170 7.36 13.28 -0.62
N ALA A 171 8.15 12.55 0.17
CA ALA A 171 9.53 12.19 -0.10
C ALA A 171 9.71 10.70 -0.44
#